data_f4be71b32f5f38faac9c67a7b1c8227c
#
_entry.id   f4be71b32f5f38faac9c67a7b1c8227c
#
_cell.length_a   1.000
_cell.length_b   1.000
_cell.length_c   1.000
_cell.angle_alpha   90.00
_cell.angle_beta   90.00
_cell.angle_gamma   90.00
#
_symmetry.space_group_name_H-M   'P 1'
#
loop_
_entity.id
_entity.type
_entity.pdbx_description
1 polymer ?
#
loop_
_entity_poly.entity_id
_entity_poly.type
_entity_poly.pdbx_seq_one_letter_code
_entity_poly.pdbx_strand_id
1 'polypeptide(L)'
;MSATPFIALSAILFTIGCVGVLTRRNAIVVFMCVELMLNASNLALVTFSRVNGNLDGQVAAFFVMVVAAAEVVVGLAIIMTIFRTRRSASVDDASLLKY
;
A
#
# COMPACT_ATOMS: atom_id res chain seq x y z
N MET A 1 11.86 12.21 21.90
CA MET A 1 10.69 12.46 21.01
C MET A 1 9.66 11.40 21.28
N SER A 2 8.40 11.80 21.44
CA SER A 2 7.33 10.84 21.73
C SER A 2 6.95 10.05 20.46
N ALA A 3 6.60 8.77 20.63
CA ALA A 3 6.12 7.91 19.55
C ALA A 3 4.67 8.22 19.17
N THR A 4 3.92 8.83 20.06
CA THR A 4 2.47 9.03 19.89
C THR A 4 2.07 9.71 18.58
N PRO A 5 2.69 10.86 18.19
CA PRO A 5 2.29 11.51 16.93
C PRO A 5 2.59 10.65 15.70
N PHE A 6 3.64 9.85 15.72
CA PHE A 6 3.99 8.99 14.59
C PHE A 6 3.03 7.80 14.48
N ILE A 7 2.65 7.22 15.59
CA ILE A 7 1.66 6.12 15.60
C ILE A 7 0.28 6.66 15.18
N ALA A 8 -0.10 7.82 15.65
CA ALA A 8 -1.36 8.47 15.25
C ALA A 8 -1.37 8.73 13.75
N LEU A 9 -0.29 9.25 13.19
CA LEU A 9 -0.16 9.48 11.75
C LEU A 9 -0.26 8.17 10.97
N SER A 10 0.42 7.12 11.42
CA SER A 10 0.36 5.80 10.83
C SER A 10 -1.07 5.26 10.78
N ALA A 11 -1.80 5.37 11.90
CA ALA A 11 -3.19 4.92 11.99
C ALA A 11 -4.09 5.70 11.02
N ILE A 12 -3.92 7.02 10.94
CA ILE A 12 -4.70 7.87 10.04
C ILE A 12 -4.43 7.49 8.59
N LEU A 13 -3.17 7.37 8.19
CA LEU A 13 -2.80 7.03 6.83
C LEU A 13 -3.32 5.65 6.42
N PHE A 14 -3.22 4.68 7.33
CA PHE A 14 -3.73 3.34 7.07
C PHE A 14 -5.24 3.35 6.87
N THR A 15 -5.95 4.10 7.71
CA THR A 15 -7.41 4.24 7.62
C THR A 15 -7.81 4.88 6.29
N ILE A 16 -7.13 5.93 5.86
CA ILE A 16 -7.38 6.59 4.58
C ILE A 16 -7.19 5.60 3.43
N GLY A 17 -6.11 4.84 3.47
CA GLY A 17 -5.85 3.81 2.46
C GLY A 17 -6.93 2.75 2.42
N CYS A 18 -7.37 2.26 3.58
CA CYS A 18 -8.45 1.30 3.71
C CYS A 18 -9.75 1.80 3.08
N VAL A 19 -10.15 3.02 3.41
CA VAL A 19 -11.36 3.64 2.86
C VAL A 19 -11.25 3.73 1.35
N GLY A 20 -10.09 4.13 0.84
CA GLY A 20 -9.87 4.22 -0.59
C GLY A 20 -9.99 2.87 -1.29
N VAL A 21 -9.41 1.81 -0.73
CA VAL A 21 -9.51 0.46 -1.28
C VAL A 21 -10.95 0.00 -1.36
N LEU A 22 -11.74 0.29 -0.32
CA LEU A 22 -13.12 -0.18 -0.23
C LEU A 22 -14.11 0.63 -1.08
N THR A 23 -13.76 1.88 -1.43
CA THR A 23 -14.72 2.78 -2.10
C THR A 23 -14.38 3.09 -3.54
N ARG A 24 -13.13 2.93 -3.96
CA ARG A 24 -12.71 3.30 -5.31
C ARG A 24 -12.75 2.11 -6.25
N ARG A 25 -13.08 2.39 -7.51
CA ARG A 25 -13.15 1.37 -8.56
C ARG A 25 -11.98 1.43 -9.54
N ASN A 26 -11.30 2.57 -9.60
CA ASN A 26 -10.13 2.72 -10.48
C ASN A 26 -8.98 1.91 -9.93
N ALA A 27 -8.44 0.98 -10.72
CA ALA A 27 -7.39 0.07 -10.29
C ALA A 27 -6.11 0.81 -9.87
N ILE A 28 -5.78 1.90 -10.55
CA ILE A 28 -4.59 2.70 -10.22
C ILE A 28 -4.78 3.34 -8.84
N VAL A 29 -5.97 3.89 -8.57
CA VAL A 29 -6.27 4.52 -7.27
C VAL A 29 -6.27 3.48 -6.15
N VAL A 30 -6.87 2.30 -6.38
CA VAL A 30 -6.85 1.19 -5.42
C VAL A 30 -5.41 0.78 -5.13
N PHE A 31 -4.59 0.68 -6.14
CA PHE A 31 -3.17 0.33 -6.00
C PHE A 31 -2.43 1.38 -5.16
N MET A 32 -2.68 2.66 -5.42
CA MET A 32 -2.09 3.75 -4.64
C MET A 32 -2.52 3.69 -3.18
N CYS A 33 -3.78 3.33 -2.92
CA CYS A 33 -4.29 3.18 -1.55
C CYS A 33 -3.62 2.03 -0.81
N VAL A 34 -3.35 0.91 -1.48
CA VAL A 34 -2.60 -0.21 -0.91
C VAL A 34 -1.17 0.24 -0.57
N GLU A 35 -0.53 1.00 -1.45
CA GLU A 35 0.81 1.54 -1.21
C GLU A 35 0.81 2.48 -0.01
N LEU A 36 -0.23 3.30 0.14
CA LEU A 36 -0.39 4.17 1.31
C LEU A 36 -0.49 3.35 2.60
N MET A 37 -1.22 2.24 2.57
CA MET A 37 -1.34 1.34 3.72
C MET A 37 0.02 0.71 4.08
N LEU A 38 0.79 0.31 3.09
CA LEU A 38 2.14 -0.23 3.29
C LEU A 38 3.07 0.82 3.89
N ASN A 39 3.01 2.06 3.40
CA ASN A 39 3.79 3.17 3.97
C ASN A 39 3.41 3.43 5.43
N ALA A 40 2.12 3.38 5.75
CA ALA A 40 1.64 3.56 7.11
C ALA A 40 2.19 2.47 8.03
N SER A 41 2.20 1.22 7.57
CA SER A 41 2.74 0.09 8.31
C SER A 41 4.25 0.25 8.54
N ASN A 42 4.98 0.72 7.52
CA ASN A 42 6.41 0.98 7.64
C ASN A 42 6.71 2.08 8.65
N LEU A 43 5.91 3.13 8.65
CA LEU A 43 6.05 4.21 9.63
C LEU A 43 5.91 3.65 11.05
N ALA A 44 4.94 2.76 11.28
CA ALA A 44 4.76 2.11 12.57
C ALA A 44 5.97 1.24 12.94
N LEU A 45 6.47 0.44 12.00
CA LEU A 45 7.64 -0.41 12.23
C LEU A 45 8.88 0.40 12.64
N VAL A 46 9.15 1.48 11.93
CA VAL A 46 10.30 2.35 12.23
C VAL A 46 10.10 3.04 13.59
N THR A 47 8.88 3.47 13.88
CA THR A 47 8.58 4.14 15.15
C THR A 47 8.80 3.18 16.32
N PHE A 48 8.30 1.97 16.25
CA PHE A 48 8.50 0.99 17.31
C PHE A 48 9.96 0.56 17.44
N SER A 49 10.67 0.47 16.34
CA SER A 49 12.10 0.21 16.34
C SER A 49 12.85 1.28 17.16
N ARG A 50 12.50 2.52 16.92
CA ARG A 50 13.11 3.65 17.63
C ARG A 50 12.78 3.63 19.12
N VAL A 51 11.52 3.38 19.45
CA VAL A 51 11.06 3.31 20.86
C VAL A 51 11.80 2.20 21.61
N ASN A 52 11.98 1.05 20.99
CA ASN A 52 12.63 -0.11 21.61
C ASN A 52 14.16 -0.02 21.55
N GLY A 53 14.71 0.97 20.88
CA GLY A 53 16.15 1.18 20.83
C GLY A 53 16.92 0.13 20.05
N ASN A 54 16.27 -0.54 19.07
CA ASN A 54 16.93 -1.53 18.21
C ASN A 54 16.63 -1.25 16.74
N LEU A 55 17.22 -2.04 15.85
CA LEU A 55 17.07 -1.87 14.41
C LEU A 55 16.14 -2.89 13.76
N ASP A 56 15.52 -3.75 14.53
CA ASP A 56 14.71 -4.85 14.00
C ASP A 56 13.55 -4.33 13.16
N GLY A 57 12.84 -3.31 13.62
CA GLY A 57 11.74 -2.70 12.89
C GLY A 57 12.21 -1.99 11.62
N GLN A 58 13.39 -1.38 11.65
CA GLN A 58 13.95 -0.73 10.46
C GLN A 58 14.35 -1.75 9.40
N VAL A 59 14.92 -2.88 9.82
CA VAL A 59 15.25 -3.98 8.90
C VAL A 59 13.97 -4.54 8.29
N ALA A 60 12.94 -4.77 9.10
CA ALA A 60 11.63 -5.23 8.60
C ALA A 60 11.03 -4.23 7.61
N ALA A 61 11.09 -2.94 7.92
CA ALA A 61 10.59 -1.90 7.02
C ALA A 61 11.35 -1.89 5.69
N PHE A 62 12.66 -2.11 5.73
CA PHE A 62 13.46 -2.21 4.51
C PHE A 62 12.98 -3.36 3.62
N PHE A 63 12.75 -4.53 4.19
CA PHE A 63 12.24 -5.69 3.44
C PHE A 63 10.85 -5.41 2.87
N VAL A 64 9.98 -4.76 3.63
CA VAL A 64 8.64 -4.37 3.14
C VAL A 64 8.77 -3.41 1.96
N MET A 65 9.71 -2.46 2.02
CA MET A 65 9.95 -1.53 0.92
C MET A 65 10.42 -2.25 -0.36
N VAL A 66 11.27 -3.26 -0.22
CA VAL A 66 11.73 -4.06 -1.36
C VAL A 66 10.55 -4.82 -1.98
N VAL A 67 9.73 -5.46 -1.15
CA VAL A 67 8.53 -6.15 -1.61
C VAL A 67 7.55 -5.19 -2.27
N ALA A 68 7.35 -4.02 -1.67
CA ALA A 68 6.47 -2.99 -2.23
C ALA A 68 6.96 -2.53 -3.61
N ALA A 69 8.26 -2.34 -3.78
CA ALA A 69 8.83 -1.98 -5.07
C ALA A 69 8.56 -3.05 -6.13
N ALA A 70 8.72 -4.33 -5.77
CA ALA A 70 8.39 -5.43 -6.67
C ALA A 70 6.90 -5.46 -7.02
N GLU A 71 6.04 -5.23 -6.04
CA GLU A 71 4.59 -5.17 -6.25
C GLU A 71 4.19 -4.04 -7.19
N VAL A 72 4.86 -2.87 -7.10
CA VAL A 72 4.60 -1.74 -7.99
C VAL A 72 4.82 -2.16 -9.44
N VAL A 73 5.94 -2.82 -9.73
CA VAL A 73 6.26 -3.25 -11.08
C VAL A 73 5.22 -4.25 -11.60
N VAL A 74 4.93 -5.28 -10.82
CA VAL A 74 3.97 -6.33 -11.20
C VAL A 74 2.56 -5.76 -11.28
N GLY A 75 2.16 -4.97 -10.28
CA GLY A 75 0.83 -4.38 -10.23
C GLY A 75 0.55 -3.45 -11.39
N LEU A 76 1.49 -2.57 -11.71
CA LEU A 76 1.35 -1.66 -12.86
C LEU A 76 1.32 -2.44 -14.18
N ALA A 77 2.10 -3.50 -14.31
CA ALA A 77 2.07 -4.35 -15.50
C ALA A 77 0.68 -4.97 -15.69
N ILE A 78 0.09 -5.49 -14.62
CA ILE A 78 -1.26 -6.06 -14.64
C ILE A 78 -2.29 -5.00 -15.03
N ILE A 79 -2.23 -3.83 -14.40
CA ILE A 79 -3.15 -2.72 -14.67
C ILE A 79 -3.05 -2.28 -16.14
N MET A 80 -1.84 -2.16 -16.66
CA MET A 80 -1.62 -1.79 -18.05
C MET A 80 -2.19 -2.83 -19.00
N THR A 81 -2.05 -4.11 -18.68
CA THR A 81 -2.60 -5.20 -19.49
C THR A 81 -4.12 -5.12 -19.52
N ILE A 82 -4.76 -4.92 -18.37
CA ILE A 82 -6.21 -4.76 -18.28
C ILE A 82 -6.65 -3.54 -19.09
N PHE A 83 -5.95 -2.41 -18.94
CA PHE A 83 -6.28 -1.18 -19.66
C PHE A 83 -6.18 -1.37 -21.17
N ARG A 84 -5.14 -2.01 -21.67
CA ARG A 84 -4.95 -2.27 -23.10
C ARG A 84 -6.04 -3.18 -23.66
N THR A 85 -6.46 -4.17 -22.90
CA THR A 85 -7.46 -5.14 -23.32
C THR A 85 -8.87 -4.57 -23.23
N ARG A 86 -9.18 -3.81 -22.18
CA ARG A 86 -10.51 -3.31 -21.87
C ARG A 86 -10.67 -1.81 -22.07
N ARG A 87 -9.57 -1.09 -22.21
CA ARG A 87 -9.53 0.37 -22.29
C ARG A 87 -10.17 1.04 -21.09
N SER A 88 -10.09 0.36 -19.91
CA SER A 88 -10.64 0.84 -18.65
C SER A 88 -9.76 0.37 -17.52
N ALA A 89 -9.54 1.24 -16.53
CA ALA A 89 -8.81 0.92 -15.31
C ALA A 89 -9.75 0.49 -14.16
N SER A 90 -11.05 0.36 -14.42
CA SER A 90 -12.00 -0.07 -13.41
C SER A 90 -11.79 -1.54 -13.06
N VAL A 91 -11.74 -1.85 -11.76
CA VAL A 91 -11.60 -3.23 -11.28
C VAL A 91 -12.83 -4.08 -11.63
N ASP A 92 -13.98 -3.44 -11.85
CA ASP A 92 -15.19 -4.13 -12.26
C ASP A 92 -15.07 -4.75 -13.66
N ASP A 93 -14.21 -4.14 -14.51
CA ASP A 93 -13.99 -4.62 -15.88
C ASP A 93 -12.98 -5.78 -15.94
N ALA A 94 -12.35 -6.11 -14.84
CA ALA A 94 -11.43 -7.25 -14.73
C ALA A 94 -12.14 -8.57 -14.51
N SER A 95 -13.46 -8.62 -14.68
CA SER A 95 -14.29 -9.81 -14.43
C SER A 95 -14.15 -10.91 -15.50
N LEU A 96 -13.26 -10.77 -16.46
CA LEU A 96 -13.00 -11.76 -17.50
C LEU A 96 -12.72 -13.17 -16.96
N LEU A 97 -12.04 -13.24 -15.84
CA LEU A 97 -11.68 -14.53 -15.24
C LEU A 97 -12.88 -15.17 -14.52
N LYS A 98 -13.93 -14.40 -14.27
CA LYS A 98 -15.11 -14.84 -13.57
C LYS A 98 -16.16 -15.37 -14.54
N TYR A 99 -16.22 -14.82 -15.72
CA TYR A 99 -17.17 -15.17 -16.77
C TYR A 99 -16.42 -15.65 -18.01
#